data_d35f6f3b865524d5ff24062f409438c3
#
_entry.id   d35f6f3b865524d5ff24062f409438c3
#
_cell.length_a   1.000
_cell.length_b   1.000
_cell.length_c   1.000
_cell.angle_alpha   90.00
_cell.angle_beta   90.00
_cell.angle_gamma   90.00
#
_symmetry.space_group_name_H-M   'P 1'
#
loop_
_entity.id
_entity.type
_entity.pdbx_description
1 polymer ?
#
loop_
_entity_poly.entity_id
_entity_poly.type
_entity_poly.pdbx_seq_one_letter_code
_entity_poly.pdbx_strand_id
1 'polypeptide(L)'
;AVESHTTYDMEVKVNDEVDMNLIFLDFDKKRLVYRLEMIHKKEKYLASTTEVCSLYVDLSSRRVTEFEDNKRDLIQSFVDENKDKFNSENLHLINKLKK
;
A
#
# COMPACT_ATOMS: atom_id res chain seq x y z
N ALA A 1 -8.67 6.15 3.33
CA ALA A 1 -7.32 6.06 3.89
C ALA A 1 -7.23 6.86 5.19
N VAL A 2 -6.49 6.35 6.16
CA VAL A 2 -6.27 7.03 7.45
C VAL A 2 -5.06 7.96 7.35
N GLU A 3 -4.03 7.51 6.66
CA GLU A 3 -2.78 8.24 6.56
C GLU A 3 -2.04 7.83 5.30
N SER A 4 -1.32 8.77 4.70
CA SER A 4 -0.49 8.48 3.54
C SER A 4 0.85 9.21 3.63
N HIS A 5 1.87 8.64 3.01
CA HIS A 5 3.20 9.23 2.89
C HIS A 5 3.68 9.05 1.46
N THR A 6 3.95 10.17 0.78
CA THR A 6 4.34 10.17 -0.63
C THR A 6 5.74 10.73 -0.81
N THR A 7 6.55 10.04 -1.58
CA THR A 7 7.90 10.47 -1.97
C THR A 7 7.93 10.65 -3.48
N TYR A 8 8.41 11.81 -3.94
CA TYR A 8 8.55 12.13 -5.36
C TYR A 8 10.03 12.03 -5.73
N ASP A 9 10.36 11.03 -6.54
CA ASP A 9 11.74 10.76 -6.90
C ASP A 9 12.15 11.42 -8.23
N MET A 10 11.24 11.43 -9.21
CA MET A 10 11.49 12.01 -10.53
C MET A 10 10.22 12.60 -11.12
N GLU A 11 10.37 13.59 -12.01
CA GLU A 11 9.25 14.24 -12.67
C GLU A 11 8.56 13.34 -13.69
N VAL A 12 7.23 13.51 -13.78
CA VAL A 12 6.40 12.96 -14.85
C VAL A 12 5.74 14.13 -15.56
N LYS A 13 5.85 14.16 -16.87
CA LYS A 13 5.29 15.26 -17.70
C LYS A 13 3.84 14.96 -18.08
N VAL A 14 3.11 16.01 -18.44
CA VAL A 14 1.77 15.87 -19.00
C VAL A 14 1.84 14.97 -20.24
N ASN A 15 0.90 14.04 -20.35
CA ASN A 15 0.80 13.00 -21.39
C ASN A 15 1.79 11.85 -21.29
N ASP A 16 2.64 11.81 -20.28
CA ASP A 16 3.43 10.61 -20.00
C ASP A 16 2.53 9.48 -19.51
N GLU A 17 2.78 8.29 -20.01
CA GLU A 17 2.08 7.09 -19.51
C GLU A 17 2.86 6.51 -18.35
N VAL A 18 2.13 6.03 -17.35
CA VAL A 18 2.72 5.43 -16.14
C VAL A 18 2.07 4.09 -15.85
N ASP A 19 2.84 3.21 -15.22
CA ASP A 19 2.35 1.98 -14.63
C ASP A 19 2.27 2.17 -13.12
N MET A 20 1.21 1.63 -12.51
CA MET A 20 1.03 1.66 -11.07
C MET A 20 1.17 0.25 -10.51
N ASN A 21 2.10 0.07 -9.59
CA ASN A 21 2.26 -1.19 -8.88
C ASN A 21 1.70 -1.06 -7.46
N LEU A 22 0.93 -2.04 -7.04
CA LEU A 22 0.38 -2.13 -5.70
C LEU A 22 1.10 -3.23 -4.95
N ILE A 23 1.67 -2.89 -3.80
CA ILE A 23 2.42 -3.83 -2.96
C ILE A 23 1.83 -3.79 -1.56
N PHE A 24 1.24 -4.90 -1.11
CA PHE A 24 0.77 -5.02 0.27
C PHE A 24 1.98 -5.27 1.18
N LEU A 25 2.15 -4.40 2.16
CA LEU A 25 3.31 -4.43 3.06
C LEU A 25 3.04 -5.24 4.33
N ASP A 26 1.93 -4.94 5.00
CA ASP A 26 1.53 -5.61 6.22
C ASP A 26 0.09 -5.22 6.58
N PHE A 27 -0.46 -5.86 7.60
CA PHE A 27 -1.83 -5.59 8.06
C PHE A 27 -2.01 -6.01 9.50
N ASP A 28 -3.07 -5.50 10.13
CA ASP A 28 -3.59 -6.00 11.39
C ASP A 28 -5.06 -6.38 11.23
N LYS A 29 -5.79 -6.53 12.32
CA LYS A 29 -7.20 -6.96 12.26
C LYS A 29 -8.11 -6.00 11.50
N LYS A 30 -7.77 -4.72 11.46
CA LYS A 30 -8.63 -3.64 10.94
C LYS A 30 -7.95 -2.73 9.95
N ARG A 31 -6.61 -2.82 9.80
CA ARG A 31 -5.81 -1.91 8.98
C ARG A 31 -4.99 -2.65 7.96
N LEU A 32 -4.79 -2.01 6.84
CA LEU A 32 -3.90 -2.50 5.79
C LEU A 32 -2.92 -1.39 5.42
N VAL A 33 -1.63 -1.72 5.41
CA VAL A 33 -0.59 -0.82 4.90
C VAL A 33 -0.12 -1.35 3.56
N TYR A 34 -0.16 -0.49 2.55
CA TYR A 34 0.29 -0.84 1.21
C TYR A 34 1.09 0.30 0.60
N ARG A 35 1.79 0.00 -0.47
CA ARG A 35 2.58 0.96 -1.23
C ARG A 35 2.12 0.96 -2.68
N LEU A 36 1.97 2.18 -3.22
CA LEU A 36 1.74 2.40 -4.63
C LEU A 36 3.01 2.96 -5.24
N GLU A 37 3.48 2.34 -6.30
CA GLU A 37 4.65 2.79 -7.05
C GLU A 37 4.20 3.27 -8.42
N MET A 38 4.56 4.51 -8.76
CA MET A 38 4.33 5.07 -10.08
C MET A 38 5.60 4.95 -10.91
N ILE A 39 5.56 4.21 -11.99
CA ILE A 39 6.71 3.93 -12.85
C ILE A 39 6.45 4.52 -14.22
N HIS A 40 7.40 5.31 -14.74
CA HIS A 40 7.32 5.87 -16.09
C HIS A 40 7.36 4.71 -17.09
N LYS A 41 6.32 4.59 -17.91
CA LYS A 41 6.13 3.42 -18.76
C LYS A 41 7.23 3.25 -19.80
N LYS A 42 7.62 4.35 -20.45
CA LYS A 42 8.62 4.35 -21.52
C LYS A 42 10.05 4.25 -20.98
N GLU A 43 10.37 5.08 -19.99
CA GLU A 43 11.73 5.19 -19.46
C GLU A 43 12.02 4.23 -18.30
N LYS A 44 10.99 3.58 -17.77
CA LYS A 44 11.09 2.56 -16.72
C LYS A 44 11.70 3.04 -15.40
N TYR A 45 11.67 4.34 -15.10
CA TYR A 45 12.10 4.82 -13.80
C TYR A 45 10.94 4.94 -12.81
N LEU A 46 11.26 4.82 -11.52
CA LEU A 46 10.31 5.03 -10.43
C LEU A 46 10.11 6.54 -10.23
N ALA A 47 8.92 7.03 -10.52
CA ALA A 47 8.61 8.46 -10.43
C ALA A 47 8.16 8.88 -9.03
N SER A 48 7.36 8.06 -8.37
CA SER A 48 6.91 8.35 -7.01
C SER A 48 6.53 7.08 -6.27
N THR A 49 6.54 7.17 -4.94
CA THR A 49 6.13 6.09 -4.05
C THR A 49 5.16 6.65 -3.02
N THR A 50 4.03 6.00 -2.82
CA THR A 50 3.06 6.38 -1.80
C THR A 50 2.77 5.20 -0.89
N GLU A 51 3.02 5.36 0.40
CA GLU A 51 2.54 4.41 1.41
C GLU A 51 1.18 4.90 1.91
N VAL A 52 0.26 3.95 2.11
CA VAL A 52 -1.08 4.24 2.62
C VAL A 52 -1.41 3.28 3.73
N CYS A 53 -1.96 3.83 4.83
CA CYS A 53 -2.58 3.05 5.88
C CYS A 53 -4.10 3.25 5.79
N SER A 54 -4.83 2.17 5.55
CA SER A 54 -6.28 2.22 5.38
C SER A 54 -6.98 1.39 6.44
N LEU A 55 -8.15 1.86 6.90
CA LEU A 55 -9.02 1.11 7.78
C LEU A 55 -10.05 0.33 6.98
N TYR A 56 -10.38 -0.86 7.45
CA TYR A 56 -11.47 -1.65 6.88
C TYR A 56 -12.80 -1.18 7.47
N VAL A 57 -13.72 -0.77 6.62
CA VAL A 57 -14.99 -0.18 7.03
C VAL A 57 -16.14 -1.00 6.46
N ASP A 58 -17.12 -1.29 7.33
CA ASP A 58 -18.39 -1.86 6.90
C ASP A 58 -19.25 -0.74 6.33
N LEU A 59 -19.60 -0.84 5.05
CA LEU A 59 -20.34 0.21 4.35
C LEU A 59 -21.78 0.36 4.84
N SER A 60 -22.38 -0.70 5.37
CA SER A 60 -23.76 -0.62 5.88
C SER A 60 -23.85 0.05 7.22
N SER A 61 -22.91 -0.22 8.15
CA SER A 61 -22.84 0.42 9.46
C SER A 61 -21.99 1.67 9.48
N ARG A 62 -21.12 1.85 8.48
CA ARG A 62 -20.10 2.92 8.37
C ARG A 62 -19.13 2.92 9.55
N ARG A 63 -18.89 1.75 10.12
CA ARG A 63 -17.96 1.58 11.24
C ARG A 63 -16.77 0.76 10.83
N VAL A 64 -15.63 1.03 11.49
CA VAL A 64 -14.43 0.22 11.36
C VAL A 64 -14.73 -1.19 11.86
N THR A 65 -14.35 -2.19 11.08
CA THR A 65 -14.59 -3.60 11.42
C THR A 65 -13.34 -4.42 11.13
N GLU A 66 -13.30 -5.63 11.65
CA GLU A 66 -12.21 -6.55 11.41
C GLU A 66 -12.37 -7.24 10.06
N PHE A 67 -11.22 -7.57 9.43
CA PHE A 67 -11.23 -8.38 8.21
C PHE A 67 -11.83 -9.75 8.48
N GLU A 68 -12.68 -10.22 7.58
CA GLU A 68 -13.16 -11.59 7.61
C GLU A 68 -12.00 -12.57 7.40
N ASP A 69 -12.13 -13.80 7.92
CA ASP A 69 -11.05 -14.79 7.87
C ASP A 69 -10.54 -15.04 6.44
N ASN A 70 -11.46 -15.18 5.47
CA ASN A 70 -11.07 -15.40 4.08
C ASN A 70 -10.32 -14.22 3.46
N LYS A 71 -10.69 -13.00 3.82
CA LYS A 71 -9.97 -11.80 3.35
C LYS A 71 -8.61 -11.67 4.02
N ARG A 72 -8.54 -11.97 5.29
CA ARG A 72 -7.29 -11.95 6.04
C ARG A 72 -6.28 -12.94 5.46
N ASP A 73 -6.73 -14.13 5.12
CA ASP A 73 -5.88 -15.15 4.50
C ASP A 73 -5.37 -14.70 3.12
N LEU A 74 -6.24 -14.07 2.33
CA LEU A 74 -5.87 -13.54 1.02
C LEU A 74 -4.84 -12.41 1.14
N ILE A 75 -5.05 -11.48 2.07
CA ILE A 75 -4.10 -10.38 2.31
C ILE A 75 -2.76 -10.95 2.77
N GLN A 76 -2.77 -11.94 3.67
CA GLN A 76 -1.54 -12.58 4.14
C GLN A 76 -0.75 -13.20 2.98
N SER A 77 -1.43 -13.83 2.03
CA SER A 77 -0.74 -14.40 0.87
C SER A 77 -0.07 -13.33 0.00
N PHE A 78 -0.71 -12.18 -0.20
CA PHE A 78 -0.11 -11.06 -0.92
C PHE A 78 1.06 -10.45 -0.17
N VAL A 79 0.95 -10.29 1.14
CA VAL A 79 2.06 -9.80 1.98
C VAL A 79 3.25 -10.74 1.87
N ASP A 80 3.01 -12.04 1.95
CA ASP A 80 4.08 -13.04 1.87
C ASP A 80 4.78 -13.03 0.49
N GLU A 81 4.04 -12.84 -0.59
CA GLU A 81 4.61 -12.71 -1.93
C GLU A 81 5.51 -11.49 -2.07
N ASN A 82 5.23 -10.43 -1.33
CA ASN A 82 5.90 -9.14 -1.48
C ASN A 82 7.05 -8.93 -0.50
N LYS A 83 7.32 -9.87 0.39
CA LYS A 83 8.34 -9.70 1.44
C LYS A 83 9.71 -9.27 0.94
N ASP A 84 10.10 -9.75 -0.23
CA ASP A 84 11.42 -9.46 -0.81
C ASP A 84 11.46 -8.17 -1.63
N LYS A 85 10.32 -7.49 -1.77
CA LYS A 85 10.20 -6.32 -2.65
C LYS A 85 10.45 -4.99 -1.94
N PHE A 86 10.65 -5.01 -0.64
CA PHE A 86 10.85 -3.79 0.13
C PHE A 86 11.72 -4.04 1.36
N ASN A 87 12.31 -2.96 1.86
CA ASN A 87 13.06 -2.96 3.12
C ASN A 87 12.22 -2.25 4.17
N SER A 88 11.87 -2.94 5.25
CA SER A 88 11.04 -2.40 6.31
C SER A 88 11.61 -1.14 6.99
N GLU A 89 12.93 -0.96 6.93
CA GLU A 89 13.59 0.23 7.48
C GLU A 89 13.23 1.51 6.73
N ASN A 90 12.82 1.39 5.47
CA ASN A 90 12.43 2.52 4.63
C ASN A 90 10.93 2.81 4.66
N LEU A 91 10.17 2.10 5.48
CA LEU A 91 8.72 2.26 5.59
C LEU A 91 8.34 3.20 6.72
N HIS A 92 7.27 3.95 6.52
CA HIS A 92 6.85 5.02 7.44
C HIS A 92 5.58 4.71 8.22
N LEU A 93 4.70 3.84 7.70
CA LEU A 93 3.37 3.64 8.25
C LEU A 93 3.11 2.28 8.88
N ILE A 94 4.04 1.34 8.78
CA ILE A 94 3.89 0.01 9.39
C ILE A 94 3.72 0.11 10.91
N ASN A 95 4.33 1.09 11.54
CA ASN A 95 4.23 1.32 12.98
C ASN A 95 2.82 1.72 13.44
N LYS A 96 1.92 2.04 12.51
CA LYS A 96 0.51 2.31 12.83
C LYS A 96 -0.28 1.04 13.09
N LEU A 97 0.25 -0.11 12.70
CA LEU A 97 -0.42 -1.39 12.93
C LEU A 97 -0.34 -1.78 14.41
N LYS A 98 -1.42 -2.40 14.86
CA LYS A 98 -1.55 -2.88 16.27
C LYS A 98 -1.72 -4.40 16.25
N LYS A 99 -0.60 -5.07 16.18
CA LYS A 99 -0.60 -6.54 16.19
C LYS A 99 -0.58 -7.12 17.60
#